data_ed1987e18d871815074b20fbe246e658
#
_entry.id   ed1987e18d871815074b20fbe246e658
#
_cell.length_a   1.000
_cell.length_b   1.000
_cell.length_c   1.000
_cell.angle_alpha   90.00
_cell.angle_beta   90.00
_cell.angle_gamma   90.00
#
_symmetry.space_group_name_H-M   'P 1'
#
loop_
_entity.id
_entity.type
_entity.pdbx_description
1 polymer ?
#
loop_
_entity_poly.entity_id
_entity_poly.type
_entity_poly.pdbx_seq_one_letter_code
_entity_poly.pdbx_strand_id
1 'polypeptide(L)'
;MPAENTDDSAILDSLENLADRNRLLERLNGELRAQWNFGSIASVGWRPVDDGIHYLAVPALMVFSSAQKHRRIVHGERMMGERTFKDIAELLEAKIEHFSFDLPEDRPAPVSPADINSVFNRYAITQTRNRAVFLHDIAGFSLFSPEEQAAQLSTLEYSLNIAEEKIADFGTEVDLARSTTGDGYYAWNRIKGEDADVNVFCVLMVALAHQALQHRKITQRQIPTIRTVFGRGSHYSYHQNNRVSADGSDYIVGEITINLARLIDFAKPNQILISSLSQK
;
A
#
# COMPACT_ATOMS: atom_id res chain seq x y z
N MET A 1 29.04 -33.10 30.95
CA MET A 1 27.99 -32.16 30.62
C MET A 1 28.41 -30.77 31.03
N PRO A 2 28.57 -29.85 30.12
CA PRO A 2 27.66 -28.75 29.96
C PRO A 2 27.53 -28.33 28.47
N ALA A 3 26.33 -28.30 27.92
CA ALA A 3 26.08 -27.79 26.58
C ALA A 3 24.62 -27.29 26.50
N GLU A 4 24.28 -26.25 27.26
CA GLU A 4 22.95 -25.62 27.23
C GLU A 4 22.96 -24.06 27.22
N ASN A 5 24.14 -23.41 27.22
CA ASN A 5 24.21 -21.94 27.40
C ASN A 5 24.43 -21.15 26.11
N THR A 6 24.60 -21.78 24.95
CA THR A 6 24.88 -21.07 23.67
C THR A 6 23.64 -20.66 22.91
N ASP A 7 22.51 -21.32 23.13
CA ASP A 7 21.27 -21.07 22.39
C ASP A 7 20.49 -19.89 23.02
N ASP A 8 20.46 -19.80 24.34
CA ASP A 8 19.75 -18.72 25.07
C ASP A 8 20.37 -17.34 24.86
N SER A 9 21.70 -17.25 24.72
CA SER A 9 22.38 -15.96 24.47
C SER A 9 22.05 -15.43 23.07
N ALA A 10 22.05 -16.29 22.05
CA ALA A 10 21.70 -15.89 20.68
C ALA A 10 20.23 -15.46 20.53
N ILE A 11 19.35 -16.11 21.30
CA ILE A 11 17.93 -15.74 21.36
C ILE A 11 17.75 -14.38 22.05
N LEU A 12 18.43 -14.14 23.15
CA LEU A 12 18.38 -12.86 23.88
C LEU A 12 18.91 -11.71 23.00
N ASP A 13 20.05 -11.88 22.33
CA ASP A 13 20.61 -10.90 21.40
C ASP A 13 19.67 -10.60 20.24
N SER A 14 18.96 -11.62 19.73
CA SER A 14 17.97 -11.43 18.65
C SER A 14 16.75 -10.67 19.13
N LEU A 15 16.27 -10.89 20.36
CA LEU A 15 15.13 -10.19 20.96
C LEU A 15 15.48 -8.74 21.28
N GLU A 16 16.69 -8.47 21.78
CA GLU A 16 17.17 -7.10 22.02
C GLU A 16 17.29 -6.33 20.70
N ASN A 17 17.86 -6.93 19.67
CA ASN A 17 17.92 -6.32 18.33
C ASN A 17 16.54 -6.01 17.75
N LEU A 18 15.56 -6.90 17.95
CA LEU A 18 14.19 -6.69 17.51
C LEU A 18 13.51 -5.53 18.29
N ALA A 19 13.74 -5.45 19.59
CA ALA A 19 13.21 -4.37 20.44
C ALA A 19 13.80 -3.01 20.03
N ASP A 20 15.12 -2.94 19.81
CA ASP A 20 15.79 -1.73 19.38
C ASP A 20 15.35 -1.30 17.97
N ARG A 21 15.19 -2.28 17.05
CA ARG A 21 14.64 -2.04 15.72
C ARG A 21 13.26 -1.39 15.80
N ASN A 22 12.35 -1.97 16.57
CA ASN A 22 10.99 -1.46 16.70
C ASN A 22 10.97 -0.06 17.32
N ARG A 23 11.74 0.17 18.37
CA ARG A 23 11.86 1.49 19.02
C ARG A 23 12.37 2.57 18.05
N LEU A 24 13.36 2.25 17.22
CA LEU A 24 13.92 3.17 16.24
C LEU A 24 12.91 3.49 15.14
N LEU A 25 12.20 2.50 14.62
CA LEU A 25 11.15 2.70 13.61
C LEU A 25 9.95 3.48 14.18
N GLU A 26 9.58 3.27 15.43
CA GLU A 26 8.54 4.07 16.11
C GLU A 26 8.95 5.52 16.28
N ARG A 27 10.22 5.80 16.66
CA ARG A 27 10.76 7.18 16.75
C ARG A 27 10.73 7.85 15.39
N LEU A 28 11.24 7.18 14.34
CA LEU A 28 11.22 7.71 12.97
C LEU A 28 9.79 7.96 12.48
N ASN A 29 8.89 7.02 12.73
CA ASN A 29 7.47 7.18 12.40
C ASN A 29 6.85 8.38 13.16
N GLY A 30 7.19 8.57 14.43
CA GLY A 30 6.74 9.70 15.24
C GLY A 30 7.22 11.04 14.67
N GLU A 31 8.48 11.12 14.24
CA GLU A 31 9.06 12.34 13.66
C GLU A 31 8.43 12.70 12.30
N LEU A 32 8.34 11.75 11.39
CA LEU A 32 7.69 11.97 10.08
C LEU A 32 6.21 12.32 10.25
N ARG A 33 5.53 11.70 11.20
CA ARG A 33 4.14 11.99 11.54
C ARG A 33 3.95 13.41 12.07
N ALA A 34 4.85 13.89 12.93
CA ALA A 34 4.80 15.25 13.45
C ALA A 34 4.94 16.28 12.32
N GLN A 35 5.78 16.01 11.33
CA GLN A 35 5.98 16.87 10.16
C GLN A 35 4.82 16.78 9.17
N TRP A 36 4.20 15.62 9.02
CA TRP A 36 3.12 15.38 8.05
C TRP A 36 1.92 16.35 8.19
N ASN A 37 1.64 16.85 9.38
CA ASN A 37 0.69 17.92 9.68
C ASN A 37 -0.59 17.87 8.81
N PHE A 38 -1.41 16.84 8.96
CA PHE A 38 -2.65 16.61 8.21
C PHE A 38 -2.48 16.44 6.69
N GLY A 39 -1.34 15.89 6.25
CA GLY A 39 -1.07 15.62 4.84
C GLY A 39 -0.58 16.84 4.06
N SER A 40 -0.29 17.96 4.72
CA SER A 40 0.27 19.13 4.04
C SER A 40 1.74 18.97 3.67
N ILE A 41 2.49 18.16 4.43
CA ILE A 41 3.90 17.84 4.20
C ILE A 41 4.02 16.38 3.76
N ALA A 42 4.75 16.13 2.70
CA ALA A 42 5.05 14.79 2.19
C ALA A 42 6.53 14.48 2.31
N SER A 43 6.87 13.25 2.68
CA SER A 43 8.25 12.75 2.60
C SER A 43 8.62 12.48 1.15
N VAL A 44 9.82 12.86 0.75
CA VAL A 44 10.32 12.69 -0.63
C VAL A 44 11.30 11.53 -0.70
N GLY A 45 12.25 11.49 0.23
CA GLY A 45 13.25 10.46 0.27
C GLY A 45 14.30 10.70 1.34
N TRP A 46 15.22 9.76 1.45
CA TRP A 46 16.26 9.73 2.48
C TRP A 46 17.57 9.15 1.95
N ARG A 47 18.65 9.39 2.66
CA ARG A 47 19.95 8.75 2.45
C ARG A 47 20.60 8.40 3.78
N PRO A 48 21.38 7.29 3.84
CA PRO A 48 22.15 6.97 5.04
C PRO A 48 23.28 7.99 5.26
N VAL A 49 23.57 8.24 6.53
CA VAL A 49 24.76 8.95 7.03
C VAL A 49 25.32 8.17 8.20
N ASP A 50 26.51 8.57 8.71
CA ASP A 50 27.26 7.76 9.69
C ASP A 50 26.46 7.47 10.97
N ASP A 51 25.67 8.41 11.47
CA ASP A 51 24.93 8.31 12.73
C ASP A 51 23.41 8.20 12.54
N GLY A 52 22.93 8.01 11.30
CA GLY A 52 21.50 7.97 11.05
C GLY A 52 21.12 8.13 9.58
N ILE A 53 20.16 9.01 9.33
CA ILE A 53 19.72 9.35 7.98
C ILE A 53 19.52 10.85 7.79
N HIS A 54 19.83 11.34 6.60
CA HIS A 54 19.31 12.61 6.10
C HIS A 54 18.03 12.35 5.31
N TYR A 55 17.05 13.24 5.43
CA TYR A 55 15.79 13.08 4.68
C TYR A 55 15.22 14.44 4.23
N LEU A 56 14.30 14.36 3.26
CA LEU A 56 13.58 15.50 2.71
C LEU A 56 12.09 15.35 2.96
N ALA A 57 11.48 16.39 3.54
CA ALA A 57 10.05 16.52 3.72
C ALA A 57 9.62 17.92 3.26
N VAL A 58 8.65 18.00 2.37
CA VAL A 58 8.22 19.26 1.72
C VAL A 58 6.70 19.34 1.63
N PRO A 59 6.13 20.54 1.45
CA PRO A 59 4.71 20.65 1.16
C PRO A 59 4.29 19.77 -0.01
N ALA A 60 3.20 19.02 0.14
CA ALA A 60 2.70 18.07 -0.86
C ALA A 60 2.50 18.72 -2.24
N LEU A 61 2.10 19.99 -2.27
CA LEU A 61 1.95 20.75 -3.51
C LEU A 61 3.27 20.89 -4.28
N MET A 62 4.40 21.03 -3.58
CA MET A 62 5.72 21.10 -4.21
C MET A 62 6.12 19.78 -4.86
N VAL A 63 5.72 18.65 -4.25
CA VAL A 63 5.91 17.33 -4.85
C VAL A 63 5.23 17.25 -6.22
N PHE A 64 3.98 17.66 -6.32
CA PHE A 64 3.23 17.61 -7.57
C PHE A 64 3.79 18.56 -8.64
N SER A 65 4.11 19.80 -8.28
CA SER A 65 4.65 20.79 -9.21
C SER A 65 6.04 20.43 -9.76
N SER A 66 6.83 19.69 -8.99
CA SER A 66 8.20 19.31 -9.35
C SER A 66 8.35 17.89 -9.91
N ALA A 67 7.30 17.04 -9.81
CA ALA A 67 7.33 15.66 -10.29
C ALA A 67 7.62 15.52 -11.80
N GLN A 68 7.23 16.49 -12.61
CA GLN A 68 7.52 16.52 -14.04
C GLN A 68 9.01 16.80 -14.32
N LYS A 69 9.66 17.60 -13.48
CA LYS A 69 11.09 17.96 -13.60
C LYS A 69 11.99 16.81 -13.14
N HIS A 70 11.58 16.10 -12.09
CA HIS A 70 12.36 14.99 -11.55
C HIS A 70 11.43 13.85 -11.10
N ARG A 71 11.28 12.84 -11.97
CA ARG A 71 10.34 11.72 -11.75
C ARG A 71 10.59 10.95 -10.46
N ARG A 72 11.83 10.88 -9.97
CA ARG A 72 12.18 10.15 -8.75
C ARG A 72 11.48 10.69 -7.50
N ILE A 73 11.04 11.94 -7.50
CA ILE A 73 10.27 12.54 -6.40
C ILE A 73 9.00 11.72 -6.08
N VAL A 74 8.37 11.16 -7.12
CA VAL A 74 7.12 10.38 -7.00
C VAL A 74 7.25 8.91 -7.40
N HIS A 75 8.41 8.50 -7.96
CA HIS A 75 8.64 7.13 -8.43
C HIS A 75 9.82 6.48 -7.71
N GLY A 76 9.68 5.18 -7.45
CA GLY A 76 10.78 4.33 -7.01
C GLY A 76 11.01 4.33 -5.50
N GLU A 77 12.18 3.81 -5.13
CA GLU A 77 12.61 3.71 -3.76
C GLU A 77 12.90 5.07 -3.14
N ARG A 78 12.65 5.19 -1.86
CA ARG A 78 12.87 6.43 -1.10
C ARG A 78 14.34 6.64 -0.73
N MET A 79 15.13 5.57 -0.68
CA MET A 79 16.57 5.68 -0.48
C MET A 79 17.24 6.24 -1.72
N MET A 80 18.08 7.25 -1.55
CA MET A 80 18.76 7.97 -2.61
C MET A 80 20.27 8.00 -2.41
N GLY A 81 21.02 7.92 -3.51
CA GLY A 81 22.43 8.25 -3.49
C GLY A 81 22.65 9.76 -3.29
N GLU A 82 23.83 10.13 -2.79
CA GLU A 82 24.17 11.50 -2.39
C GLU A 82 23.87 12.55 -3.46
N ARG A 83 24.30 12.31 -4.69
CA ARG A 83 24.09 13.25 -5.81
C ARG A 83 22.61 13.50 -6.07
N THR A 84 21.84 12.42 -6.24
CA THR A 84 20.39 12.52 -6.49
C THR A 84 19.66 13.21 -5.34
N PHE A 85 20.08 12.94 -4.10
CA PHE A 85 19.50 13.55 -2.92
C PHE A 85 19.73 15.06 -2.89
N LYS A 86 20.97 15.51 -3.20
CA LYS A 86 21.31 16.94 -3.29
C LYS A 86 20.57 17.64 -4.44
N ASP A 87 20.54 17.03 -5.63
CA ASP A 87 19.85 17.58 -6.79
C ASP A 87 18.34 17.78 -6.51
N ILE A 88 17.71 16.84 -5.81
CA ILE A 88 16.30 16.93 -5.42
C ILE A 88 16.09 17.96 -4.30
N ALA A 89 16.97 18.02 -3.31
CA ALA A 89 16.90 19.01 -2.25
C ALA A 89 16.97 20.44 -2.81
N GLU A 90 17.89 20.69 -3.75
CA GLU A 90 18.04 21.98 -4.45
C GLU A 90 16.80 22.29 -5.30
N LEU A 91 16.32 21.33 -6.11
CA LEU A 91 15.13 21.50 -6.94
C LEU A 91 13.88 21.87 -6.14
N LEU A 92 13.75 21.31 -4.94
CA LEU A 92 12.61 21.53 -4.05
C LEU A 92 12.84 22.67 -3.06
N GLU A 93 14.01 23.31 -3.08
CA GLU A 93 14.44 24.29 -2.06
C GLU A 93 14.20 23.73 -0.63
N ALA A 94 14.40 22.42 -0.47
CA ALA A 94 14.06 21.69 0.73
C ALA A 94 15.20 21.76 1.75
N LYS A 95 14.82 21.98 3.01
CA LYS A 95 15.75 21.79 4.12
C LYS A 95 16.07 20.29 4.25
N ILE A 96 17.35 19.98 4.41
CA ILE A 96 17.80 18.63 4.76
C ILE A 96 17.59 18.45 6.27
N GLU A 97 16.71 17.53 6.61
CA GLU A 97 16.47 17.13 7.99
C GLU A 97 17.39 15.95 8.34
N HIS A 98 17.74 15.82 9.62
CA HIS A 98 18.58 14.77 10.15
C HIS A 98 17.83 13.99 11.23
N PHE A 99 17.83 12.67 11.13
CA PHE A 99 17.32 11.76 12.15
C PHE A 99 18.45 10.87 12.65
N SER A 100 18.89 11.08 13.91
CA SER A 100 19.92 10.25 14.54
C SER A 100 19.34 8.93 15.01
N PHE A 101 20.11 7.87 14.83
CA PHE A 101 19.76 6.56 15.40
C PHE A 101 20.03 6.47 16.90
N ASP A 102 20.87 7.37 17.43
CA ASP A 102 21.30 7.40 18.84
C ASP A 102 21.84 6.04 19.33
N LEU A 103 22.60 5.38 18.45
CA LEU A 103 23.25 4.10 18.73
C LEU A 103 24.71 4.33 19.14
N PRO A 104 25.29 3.42 19.95
CA PRO A 104 26.74 3.41 20.17
C PRO A 104 27.51 3.29 18.84
N GLU A 105 28.69 3.95 18.73
CA GLU A 105 29.47 4.02 17.48
C GLU A 105 29.81 2.63 16.90
N ASP A 106 29.99 1.62 17.77
CA ASP A 106 30.37 0.27 17.36
C ASP A 106 29.17 -0.66 17.06
N ARG A 107 27.93 -0.18 17.19
CA ARG A 107 26.74 -1.00 17.00
C ARG A 107 26.10 -0.73 15.64
N PRO A 108 25.99 -1.76 14.76
CA PRO A 108 25.29 -1.59 13.49
C PRO A 108 23.82 -1.25 13.74
N ALA A 109 23.25 -0.41 12.88
CA ALA A 109 21.83 -0.08 12.97
C ALA A 109 20.96 -1.34 12.81
N PRO A 110 20.02 -1.59 13.72
CA PRO A 110 19.17 -2.80 13.71
C PRO A 110 18.07 -2.73 12.64
N VAL A 111 18.11 -1.74 11.75
CA VAL A 111 17.09 -1.47 10.72
C VAL A 111 17.67 -1.62 9.33
N SER A 112 16.91 -2.27 8.45
CA SER A 112 17.26 -2.39 7.05
C SER A 112 16.76 -1.17 6.24
N PRO A 113 17.31 -0.92 5.03
CA PRO A 113 16.75 0.07 4.12
C PRO A 113 15.27 -0.18 3.78
N ALA A 114 14.82 -1.42 3.75
CA ALA A 114 13.43 -1.79 3.51
C ALA A 114 12.52 -1.33 4.66
N ASP A 115 12.97 -1.47 5.91
CA ASP A 115 12.24 -1.00 7.08
C ASP A 115 12.04 0.52 7.04
N ILE A 116 13.12 1.26 6.78
CA ILE A 116 13.07 2.72 6.67
C ILE A 116 12.16 3.15 5.51
N ASN A 117 12.29 2.51 4.33
CA ASN A 117 11.41 2.78 3.19
C ASN A 117 9.94 2.54 3.52
N SER A 118 9.63 1.50 4.30
CA SER A 118 8.26 1.22 4.75
C SER A 118 7.67 2.37 5.55
N VAL A 119 8.45 2.96 6.48
CA VAL A 119 8.00 4.12 7.25
C VAL A 119 7.84 5.35 6.35
N PHE A 120 8.82 5.64 5.47
CA PHE A 120 8.75 6.79 4.55
C PHE A 120 7.57 6.72 3.60
N ASN A 121 7.22 5.55 3.10
CA ASN A 121 6.12 5.36 2.17
C ASN A 121 4.75 5.73 2.76
N ARG A 122 4.59 5.65 4.08
CA ARG A 122 3.36 6.07 4.78
C ARG A 122 3.10 7.57 4.66
N TYR A 123 4.16 8.37 4.48
CA TYR A 123 4.11 9.84 4.44
C TYR A 123 4.46 10.38 3.05
N ALA A 124 4.61 9.51 2.06
CA ALA A 124 5.01 9.83 0.71
C ALA A 124 3.82 9.81 -0.26
N ILE A 125 3.96 10.60 -1.33
CA ILE A 125 3.07 10.53 -2.48
C ILE A 125 3.79 9.74 -3.56
N THR A 126 3.23 8.60 -3.96
CA THR A 126 3.83 7.71 -4.96
C THR A 126 2.95 7.62 -6.19
N GLN A 127 3.53 7.91 -7.36
CA GLN A 127 2.88 7.66 -8.64
C GLN A 127 3.24 6.26 -9.14
N THR A 128 2.26 5.49 -9.48
CA THR A 128 2.42 4.20 -10.17
C THR A 128 1.78 4.30 -11.56
N ARG A 129 2.52 3.82 -12.58
CA ARG A 129 2.04 3.80 -13.96
C ARG A 129 1.61 2.39 -14.34
N ASN A 130 0.61 2.32 -15.21
CA ASN A 130 0.15 1.06 -15.83
C ASN A 130 -0.15 -0.05 -14.81
N ARG A 131 -0.81 0.29 -13.70
CA ARG A 131 -1.19 -0.66 -12.67
C ARG A 131 -2.51 -1.32 -13.01
N ALA A 132 -2.60 -2.63 -12.82
CA ALA A 132 -3.86 -3.34 -12.81
C ALA A 132 -4.65 -3.02 -11.54
N VAL A 133 -5.89 -2.63 -11.72
CA VAL A 133 -6.84 -2.34 -10.66
C VAL A 133 -8.18 -2.94 -11.05
N PHE A 134 -8.89 -3.52 -10.10
CA PHE A 134 -10.30 -3.81 -10.29
C PHE A 134 -11.15 -3.06 -9.26
N LEU A 135 -12.41 -2.85 -9.62
CA LEU A 135 -13.44 -2.32 -8.75
C LEU A 135 -14.59 -3.32 -8.69
N HIS A 136 -14.91 -3.75 -7.48
CA HIS A 136 -16.16 -4.42 -7.16
C HIS A 136 -17.16 -3.43 -6.58
N ASP A 137 -18.41 -3.60 -6.96
CA ASP A 137 -19.54 -2.83 -6.46
C ASP A 137 -20.73 -3.76 -6.25
N ILE A 138 -21.41 -3.62 -5.11
CA ILE A 138 -22.56 -4.45 -4.74
C ILE A 138 -23.83 -3.87 -5.36
N ALA A 139 -24.44 -4.62 -6.26
CA ALA A 139 -25.65 -4.19 -6.95
C ALA A 139 -26.82 -4.00 -5.99
N GLY A 140 -27.40 -2.79 -5.99
CA GLY A 140 -28.56 -2.47 -5.17
C GLY A 140 -28.25 -2.33 -3.67
N PHE A 141 -27.01 -2.05 -3.30
CA PHE A 141 -26.54 -1.97 -1.91
C PHE A 141 -27.43 -1.10 -1.02
N SER A 142 -27.88 0.06 -1.52
CA SER A 142 -28.74 1.00 -0.78
C SER A 142 -30.15 0.47 -0.47
N LEU A 143 -30.55 -0.65 -1.09
CA LEU A 143 -31.87 -1.28 -0.87
C LEU A 143 -31.86 -2.30 0.29
N PHE A 144 -30.69 -2.56 0.87
CA PHE A 144 -30.51 -3.49 1.98
C PHE A 144 -30.52 -2.77 3.32
N SER A 145 -30.92 -3.47 4.39
CA SER A 145 -30.78 -2.94 5.75
C SER A 145 -29.29 -2.78 6.13
N PRO A 146 -28.94 -1.95 7.12
CA PRO A 146 -27.55 -1.79 7.56
C PRO A 146 -26.86 -3.10 7.95
N GLU A 147 -27.59 -4.04 8.56
CA GLU A 147 -27.09 -5.36 8.94
C GLU A 147 -26.80 -6.22 7.71
N GLU A 148 -27.71 -6.20 6.72
CA GLU A 148 -27.51 -6.89 5.44
C GLU A 148 -26.32 -6.27 4.66
N GLN A 149 -26.19 -4.93 4.66
CA GLN A 149 -25.07 -4.24 4.03
C GLN A 149 -23.72 -4.68 4.65
N ALA A 150 -23.63 -4.71 5.98
CA ALA A 150 -22.44 -5.17 6.69
C ALA A 150 -22.12 -6.65 6.37
N ALA A 151 -23.13 -7.52 6.34
CA ALA A 151 -22.95 -8.93 6.00
C ALA A 151 -22.47 -9.12 4.55
N GLN A 152 -22.98 -8.34 3.60
CA GLN A 152 -22.58 -8.41 2.19
C GLN A 152 -21.14 -7.94 1.97
N LEU A 153 -20.74 -6.84 2.61
CA LEU A 153 -19.35 -6.34 2.55
C LEU A 153 -18.39 -7.37 3.17
N SER A 154 -18.74 -7.95 4.33
CA SER A 154 -17.93 -8.99 4.98
C SER A 154 -17.81 -10.25 4.10
N THR A 155 -18.86 -10.65 3.41
CA THR A 155 -18.83 -11.79 2.50
C THR A 155 -17.96 -11.52 1.28
N LEU A 156 -17.99 -10.30 0.74
CA LEU A 156 -17.13 -9.88 -0.37
C LEU A 156 -15.67 -9.86 0.06
N GLU A 157 -15.36 -9.27 1.21
CA GLU A 157 -14.03 -9.25 1.78
C GLU A 157 -13.47 -10.65 2.03
N TYR A 158 -14.27 -11.53 2.59
CA TYR A 158 -13.93 -12.94 2.79
C TYR A 158 -13.58 -13.65 1.47
N SER A 159 -14.32 -13.38 0.40
CA SER A 159 -14.04 -13.95 -0.92
C SER A 159 -12.70 -13.46 -1.50
N LEU A 160 -12.34 -12.21 -1.25
CA LEU A 160 -11.03 -11.65 -1.63
C LEU A 160 -9.90 -12.30 -0.83
N ASN A 161 -10.07 -12.48 0.49
CA ASN A 161 -9.07 -13.13 1.35
C ASN A 161 -8.81 -14.58 0.91
N ILE A 162 -9.88 -15.36 0.66
CA ILE A 162 -9.77 -16.72 0.14
C ILE A 162 -9.07 -16.76 -1.23
N ALA A 163 -9.28 -15.76 -2.07
CA ALA A 163 -8.62 -15.68 -3.36
C ALA A 163 -7.13 -15.44 -3.22
N GLU A 164 -6.70 -14.55 -2.32
CA GLU A 164 -5.28 -14.31 -2.02
C GLU A 164 -4.61 -15.58 -1.48
N GLU A 165 -5.22 -16.23 -0.48
CA GLU A 165 -4.71 -17.49 0.10
C GLU A 165 -4.51 -18.55 -1.00
N LYS A 166 -5.52 -18.76 -1.85
CA LYS A 166 -5.43 -19.75 -2.93
C LYS A 166 -4.36 -19.44 -3.95
N ILE A 167 -4.17 -18.19 -4.31
CA ILE A 167 -3.10 -17.77 -5.23
C ILE A 167 -1.74 -17.96 -4.58
N ALA A 168 -1.60 -17.67 -3.27
CA ALA A 168 -0.38 -17.93 -2.51
C ALA A 168 -0.05 -19.43 -2.41
N ASP A 169 -1.04 -20.31 -2.29
CA ASP A 169 -0.88 -21.78 -2.28
C ASP A 169 -0.24 -22.30 -3.58
N PHE A 170 -0.41 -21.60 -4.70
CA PHE A 170 0.28 -21.89 -5.96
C PHE A 170 1.69 -21.30 -6.07
N GLY A 171 2.23 -20.76 -5.00
CA GLY A 171 3.57 -20.14 -4.96
C GLY A 171 3.65 -18.79 -5.62
N THR A 172 2.52 -18.12 -5.82
CA THR A 172 2.44 -16.79 -6.42
C THR A 172 2.33 -15.74 -5.33
N GLU A 173 3.26 -14.80 -5.31
CA GLU A 173 3.28 -13.72 -4.33
C GLU A 173 2.26 -12.63 -4.73
N VAL A 174 1.34 -12.33 -3.80
CA VAL A 174 0.33 -11.28 -3.92
C VAL A 174 0.24 -10.54 -2.59
N ASP A 175 0.21 -9.22 -2.65
CA ASP A 175 -0.08 -8.32 -1.53
C ASP A 175 -1.17 -7.36 -1.99
N LEU A 176 -2.43 -7.77 -1.79
CA LEU A 176 -3.59 -7.05 -2.29
C LEU A 176 -3.96 -5.87 -1.38
N ALA A 177 -3.70 -4.66 -1.84
CA ALA A 177 -4.23 -3.45 -1.23
C ALA A 177 -5.70 -3.27 -1.63
N ARG A 178 -6.49 -2.71 -0.71
CA ARG A 178 -7.92 -2.45 -0.91
C ARG A 178 -8.29 -1.06 -0.40
N SER A 179 -9.19 -0.39 -1.12
CA SER A 179 -9.78 0.88 -0.71
C SER A 179 -11.29 0.80 -0.89
N THR A 180 -12.03 1.02 0.20
CA THR A 180 -13.50 0.95 0.15
C THR A 180 -14.11 2.11 -0.62
N THR A 181 -15.20 1.85 -1.34
CA THR A 181 -16.07 2.85 -1.97
C THR A 181 -17.36 3.09 -1.17
N GLY A 182 -17.55 2.34 -0.09
CA GLY A 182 -18.78 2.32 0.70
C GLY A 182 -19.65 1.10 0.39
N ASP A 183 -19.85 0.79 -0.87
CA ASP A 183 -20.62 -0.36 -1.39
C ASP A 183 -19.75 -1.39 -2.14
N GLY A 184 -18.42 -1.23 -2.05
CA GLY A 184 -17.48 -2.12 -2.69
C GLY A 184 -16.02 -1.75 -2.41
N TYR A 185 -15.13 -2.23 -3.28
CA TYR A 185 -13.69 -2.08 -3.12
C TYR A 185 -12.99 -1.85 -4.45
N TYR A 186 -12.07 -0.86 -4.47
CA TYR A 186 -10.91 -0.92 -5.36
C TYR A 186 -9.90 -1.90 -4.79
N ALA A 187 -9.28 -2.69 -5.65
CA ALA A 187 -8.19 -3.57 -5.24
C ALA A 187 -7.06 -3.59 -6.28
N TRP A 188 -5.82 -3.64 -5.78
CA TRP A 188 -4.60 -3.66 -6.59
C TRP A 188 -3.48 -4.37 -5.81
N ASN A 189 -2.45 -4.84 -6.51
CA ASN A 189 -1.30 -5.46 -5.85
C ASN A 189 -0.28 -4.39 -5.43
N ARG A 190 0.25 -4.39 -4.19
CA ARG A 190 1.35 -3.50 -3.77
C ARG A 190 2.66 -3.87 -4.46
N ILE A 191 2.85 -5.14 -4.78
CA ILE A 191 3.96 -5.60 -5.60
C ILE A 191 3.83 -5.01 -7.00
N LYS A 192 4.95 -4.58 -7.60
CA LYS A 192 4.99 -3.91 -8.90
C LYS A 192 5.51 -4.86 -9.97
N GLY A 193 5.04 -4.68 -11.20
CA GLY A 193 5.50 -5.43 -12.37
C GLY A 193 4.35 -6.02 -13.17
N GLU A 194 4.66 -6.53 -14.36
CA GLU A 194 3.65 -7.12 -15.25
C GLU A 194 3.05 -8.40 -14.68
N ASP A 195 3.87 -9.26 -14.07
CA ASP A 195 3.41 -10.48 -13.40
C ASP A 195 2.47 -10.14 -12.24
N ALA A 196 2.79 -9.11 -11.47
CA ALA A 196 1.94 -8.65 -10.38
C ALA A 196 0.58 -8.14 -10.89
N ASP A 197 0.53 -7.50 -12.06
CA ASP A 197 -0.71 -7.08 -12.70
C ASP A 197 -1.55 -8.27 -13.19
N VAL A 198 -0.90 -9.33 -13.71
CA VAL A 198 -1.58 -10.61 -14.07
C VAL A 198 -2.11 -11.29 -12.81
N ASN A 199 -1.35 -11.28 -11.72
CA ASN A 199 -1.76 -11.88 -10.45
C ASN A 199 -3.02 -11.21 -9.88
N VAL A 200 -3.17 -9.87 -10.03
CA VAL A 200 -4.41 -9.16 -9.67
C VAL A 200 -5.60 -9.71 -10.44
N PHE A 201 -5.45 -9.97 -11.73
CA PHE A 201 -6.52 -10.57 -12.53
C PHE A 201 -6.82 -12.01 -12.10
N CYS A 202 -5.82 -12.81 -11.75
CA CYS A 202 -6.01 -14.15 -11.20
C CYS A 202 -6.78 -14.11 -9.87
N VAL A 203 -6.40 -13.22 -8.95
CA VAL A 203 -7.15 -13.01 -7.68
C VAL A 203 -8.60 -12.65 -7.96
N LEU A 204 -8.84 -11.71 -8.89
CA LEU A 204 -10.19 -11.35 -9.31
C LEU A 204 -10.99 -12.56 -9.76
N MET A 205 -10.44 -13.38 -10.65
CA MET A 205 -11.15 -14.57 -11.19
C MET A 205 -11.44 -15.60 -10.10
N VAL A 206 -10.51 -15.83 -9.17
CA VAL A 206 -10.70 -16.76 -8.05
C VAL A 206 -11.75 -16.22 -7.07
N ALA A 207 -11.75 -14.92 -6.77
CA ALA A 207 -12.77 -14.29 -5.92
C ALA A 207 -14.19 -14.43 -6.53
N LEU A 208 -14.32 -14.18 -7.82
CA LEU A 208 -15.61 -14.35 -8.53
C LEU A 208 -16.07 -15.81 -8.58
N ALA A 209 -15.16 -16.74 -8.78
CA ALA A 209 -15.46 -18.16 -8.73
C ALA A 209 -15.93 -18.58 -7.31
N HIS A 210 -15.28 -18.09 -6.26
CA HIS A 210 -15.69 -18.31 -4.89
C HIS A 210 -17.09 -17.75 -4.62
N GLN A 211 -17.37 -16.51 -5.03
CA GLN A 211 -18.69 -15.90 -4.94
C GLN A 211 -19.78 -16.76 -5.63
N ALA A 212 -19.51 -17.20 -6.85
CA ALA A 212 -20.43 -18.04 -7.61
C ALA A 212 -20.70 -19.38 -6.91
N LEU A 213 -19.72 -19.98 -6.25
CA LEU A 213 -19.89 -21.19 -5.44
C LEU A 213 -20.72 -20.94 -4.20
N GLN A 214 -20.56 -19.80 -3.53
CA GLN A 214 -21.38 -19.43 -2.38
C GLN A 214 -22.85 -19.25 -2.78
N HIS A 215 -23.13 -18.57 -3.88
CA HIS A 215 -24.51 -18.43 -4.40
C HIS A 215 -25.20 -19.75 -4.68
N ARG A 216 -24.46 -20.82 -5.01
CA ARG A 216 -25.02 -22.16 -5.19
C ARG A 216 -25.36 -22.88 -3.89
N LYS A 217 -24.67 -22.55 -2.79
CA LYS A 217 -24.77 -23.22 -1.50
C LYS A 217 -25.76 -22.53 -0.56
N ILE A 218 -25.88 -21.22 -0.67
CA ILE A 218 -26.63 -20.38 0.26
C ILE A 218 -27.61 -19.53 -0.53
N THR A 219 -28.91 -19.71 -0.25
CA THR A 219 -30.00 -18.95 -0.89
C THR A 219 -30.29 -17.62 -0.17
N GLN A 220 -29.44 -17.18 0.74
CA GLN A 220 -29.73 -16.03 1.58
C GLN A 220 -29.24 -14.73 0.93
N ARG A 221 -29.89 -13.60 1.26
CA ARG A 221 -29.57 -12.23 0.85
C ARG A 221 -28.18 -11.70 1.34
N GLN A 222 -27.46 -12.52 2.09
CA GLN A 222 -26.13 -12.18 2.64
C GLN A 222 -25.01 -12.25 1.60
N ILE A 223 -25.21 -12.98 0.50
CA ILE A 223 -24.20 -13.07 -0.56
C ILE A 223 -24.48 -11.97 -1.57
N PRO A 224 -23.52 -11.03 -1.76
CA PRO A 224 -23.75 -9.92 -2.66
C PRO A 224 -23.80 -10.35 -4.11
N THR A 225 -24.69 -9.73 -4.87
CA THR A 225 -24.60 -9.71 -6.32
C THR A 225 -23.72 -8.56 -6.71
N ILE A 226 -22.59 -8.83 -7.34
CA ILE A 226 -21.57 -7.80 -7.64
C ILE A 226 -21.52 -7.41 -9.12
N ARG A 227 -21.17 -6.16 -9.35
CA ARG A 227 -20.67 -5.65 -10.63
C ARG A 227 -19.15 -5.54 -10.54
N THR A 228 -18.47 -5.81 -11.60
CA THR A 228 -17.01 -5.80 -11.59
C THR A 228 -16.47 -5.11 -12.81
N VAL A 229 -15.46 -4.28 -12.61
CA VAL A 229 -14.68 -3.70 -13.70
C VAL A 229 -13.20 -3.88 -13.42
N PHE A 230 -12.42 -4.10 -14.48
CA PHE A 230 -10.98 -4.29 -14.44
C PHE A 230 -10.31 -3.39 -15.46
N GLY A 231 -9.15 -2.83 -15.13
CA GLY A 231 -8.38 -2.02 -16.05
C GLY A 231 -6.95 -1.80 -15.62
N ARG A 232 -6.15 -1.21 -16.52
CA ARG A 232 -4.78 -0.74 -16.23
C ARG A 232 -4.70 0.76 -16.43
N GLY A 233 -3.97 1.44 -15.56
CA GLY A 233 -3.76 2.87 -15.69
C GLY A 233 -2.87 3.44 -14.59
N SER A 234 -2.69 4.74 -14.63
CA SER A 234 -1.84 5.47 -13.69
C SER A 234 -2.66 5.99 -12.51
N HIS A 235 -2.04 5.94 -11.34
CA HIS A 235 -2.61 6.50 -10.12
C HIS A 235 -1.52 7.04 -9.20
N TYR A 236 -1.92 7.86 -8.25
CA TYR A 236 -1.14 8.20 -7.08
C TYR A 236 -1.64 7.37 -5.90
N SER A 237 -0.70 6.79 -5.17
CA SER A 237 -0.96 6.10 -3.91
C SER A 237 -0.60 7.02 -2.75
N TYR A 238 -1.42 7.03 -1.73
CA TYR A 238 -1.10 7.63 -0.45
C TYR A 238 -1.68 6.80 0.68
N HIS A 239 -1.04 6.90 1.84
CA HIS A 239 -1.44 6.17 3.03
C HIS A 239 -2.18 7.12 3.97
N GLN A 240 -3.40 6.78 4.36
CA GLN A 240 -4.14 7.56 5.34
C GLN A 240 -3.73 7.12 6.73
N ASN A 241 -2.93 7.95 7.40
CA ASN A 241 -2.48 7.68 8.75
C ASN A 241 -3.57 7.97 9.77
N ASN A 242 -3.87 6.99 10.63
CA ASN A 242 -4.70 7.21 11.80
C ASN A 242 -3.84 7.76 12.95
N ARG A 243 -4.39 8.68 13.78
CA ARG A 243 -3.69 9.24 14.94
C ARG A 243 -3.37 8.21 16.03
N VAL A 244 -4.11 7.11 16.07
CA VAL A 244 -4.11 6.17 17.20
C VAL A 244 -3.40 4.84 16.87
N SER A 245 -3.40 4.41 15.60
CA SER A 245 -2.76 3.16 15.20
C SER A 245 -1.79 3.37 14.05
N ALA A 246 -0.79 2.49 13.96
CA ALA A 246 0.08 2.39 12.80
C ALA A 246 -0.65 1.84 11.56
N ASP A 247 -1.85 1.29 11.76
CA ASP A 247 -2.70 0.72 10.73
C ASP A 247 -3.47 1.83 10.03
N GLY A 248 -2.95 2.29 8.91
CA GLY A 248 -3.63 3.21 8.02
C GLY A 248 -4.25 2.48 6.84
N SER A 249 -5.13 3.15 6.11
CA SER A 249 -5.72 2.64 4.88
C SER A 249 -4.95 3.17 3.67
N ASP A 250 -4.68 2.30 2.72
CA ASP A 250 -4.14 2.69 1.43
C ASP A 250 -5.25 3.27 0.54
N TYR A 251 -4.94 4.36 -0.13
CA TYR A 251 -5.80 5.00 -1.10
C TYR A 251 -5.10 5.16 -2.43
N ILE A 252 -5.88 5.01 -3.49
CA ILE A 252 -5.43 5.34 -4.84
C ILE A 252 -6.35 6.40 -5.45
N VAL A 253 -5.74 7.37 -6.12
CA VAL A 253 -6.46 8.42 -6.85
C VAL A 253 -5.79 8.66 -8.20
N GLY A 254 -6.57 8.86 -9.25
CA GLY A 254 -6.04 9.18 -10.57
C GLY A 254 -6.92 8.69 -11.71
N GLU A 255 -6.31 8.60 -12.88
CA GLU A 255 -7.02 8.28 -14.10
C GLU A 255 -7.72 6.92 -14.02
N ILE A 256 -7.03 5.89 -13.51
CA ILE A 256 -7.59 4.54 -13.43
C ILE A 256 -8.84 4.48 -12.55
N THR A 257 -8.82 5.11 -11.37
CA THR A 257 -9.99 5.08 -10.47
C THR A 257 -11.18 5.80 -11.06
N ILE A 258 -10.95 6.94 -11.76
CA ILE A 258 -12.00 7.69 -12.45
C ILE A 258 -12.59 6.85 -13.60
N ASN A 259 -11.74 6.20 -14.38
CA ASN A 259 -12.17 5.38 -15.50
C ASN A 259 -12.99 4.16 -15.05
N LEU A 260 -12.54 3.47 -13.99
CA LEU A 260 -13.27 2.34 -13.43
C LEU A 260 -14.60 2.77 -12.80
N ALA A 261 -14.63 3.91 -12.07
CA ALA A 261 -15.86 4.45 -11.50
C ALA A 261 -16.91 4.80 -12.59
N ARG A 262 -16.46 5.30 -13.73
CA ARG A 262 -17.38 5.56 -14.86
C ARG A 262 -17.81 4.28 -15.56
N LEU A 263 -16.93 3.30 -15.65
CA LEU A 263 -17.20 2.04 -16.34
C LEU A 263 -18.19 1.15 -15.55
N ILE A 264 -18.14 1.20 -14.21
CA ILE A 264 -19.00 0.38 -13.35
C ILE A 264 -20.48 0.70 -13.53
N ASP A 265 -20.83 1.94 -13.90
CA ASP A 265 -22.20 2.36 -14.13
C ASP A 265 -22.86 1.63 -15.32
N PHE A 266 -22.05 1.13 -16.26
CA PHE A 266 -22.51 0.36 -17.41
C PHE A 266 -22.54 -1.16 -17.14
N ALA A 267 -21.91 -1.62 -16.06
CA ALA A 267 -21.86 -3.04 -15.71
C ALA A 267 -23.20 -3.51 -15.16
N LYS A 268 -23.68 -4.65 -15.65
CA LYS A 268 -24.86 -5.34 -15.11
C LYS A 268 -24.46 -6.21 -13.92
N PRO A 269 -25.42 -6.55 -13.03
CA PRO A 269 -25.19 -7.54 -11.99
C PRO A 269 -24.57 -8.84 -12.54
N ASN A 270 -23.54 -9.35 -11.87
CA ASN A 270 -22.73 -10.51 -12.27
C ASN A 270 -21.97 -10.35 -13.61
N GLN A 271 -21.75 -9.12 -14.05
CA GLN A 271 -20.97 -8.83 -15.26
C GLN A 271 -19.57 -8.30 -14.89
N ILE A 272 -18.59 -8.68 -15.69
CA ILE A 272 -17.23 -8.11 -15.68
C ILE A 272 -17.08 -7.26 -16.95
N LEU A 273 -16.71 -5.98 -16.78
CA LEU A 273 -16.27 -5.15 -17.89
C LEU A 273 -14.76 -4.91 -17.76
N ILE A 274 -14.09 -4.97 -18.90
CA ILE A 274 -12.65 -4.71 -18.98
C ILE A 274 -12.45 -3.41 -19.73
N SER A 275 -11.73 -2.46 -19.12
CA SER A 275 -11.38 -1.22 -19.81
C SER A 275 -10.35 -1.49 -20.92
N SER A 276 -10.25 -0.58 -21.89
CA SER A 276 -9.21 -0.67 -22.91
C SER A 276 -7.84 -0.79 -22.25
N LEU A 277 -7.11 -1.88 -22.55
CA LEU A 277 -5.75 -2.12 -22.04
C LEU A 277 -4.68 -1.45 -22.92
N SER A 278 -5.09 -0.73 -23.97
CA SER A 278 -4.17 -0.04 -24.88
C SER A 278 -3.54 1.16 -24.15
N GLN A 279 -2.22 1.15 -24.08
CA GLN A 279 -1.42 2.33 -23.73
C GLN A 279 -1.58 3.37 -24.86
N LYS A 280 -1.93 4.61 -24.50
CA LYS A 280 -1.68 5.77 -25.34
C LYS A 280 -0.30 6.33 -25.06
#